data_4cfb0c8f01d333a6a241eb15c39545b8
#
_entry.id   4cfb0c8f01d333a6a241eb15c39545b8
#
_cell.length_a   1.000
_cell.length_b   1.000
_cell.length_c   1.000
_cell.angle_alpha   90.00
_cell.angle_beta   90.00
_cell.angle_gamma   90.00
#
_symmetry.space_group_name_H-M   'P 1'
#
loop_
_entity.id
_entity.type
_entity.pdbx_description
1 polymer ?
#
loop_
_entity_poly.entity_id
_entity_poly.type
_entity_poly.pdbx_seq_one_letter_code
_entity_poly.pdbx_strand_id
1 'polypeptide(L)'
;MQVRKQQLELDMEQQTGSKIGKAVHQGSILSPCLFNLYAEYIMRNAGLEEAQAGIKIAGRNINNPRHEDDTTLMAEREEELESLLMKVKEESEKVSLKLNIQKTKFMASSPITSWQIDGETVETVADFIFLDSKITADGDSSHEIKKHLLLGRKVMTNLDNILKSRDITLPTKVHLVKAMVFQ
;
A
#
# COMPACT_ATOMS: atom_id res chain seq x y z
N MET A 1 -20.28 -6.78 3.46
CA MET A 1 -19.24 -5.95 4.10
C MET A 1 -18.66 -5.05 3.01
N GLN A 2 -18.98 -3.76 3.05
CA GLN A 2 -18.50 -2.82 2.03
C GLN A 2 -17.11 -2.34 2.46
N VAL A 3 -16.09 -2.66 1.67
CA VAL A 3 -14.72 -2.20 1.88
C VAL A 3 -14.47 -1.04 0.94
N ARG A 4 -14.21 0.15 1.46
CA ARG A 4 -13.80 1.33 0.68
C ARG A 4 -12.30 1.53 0.85
N LYS A 5 -11.59 1.71 -0.24
CA LYS A 5 -10.12 1.83 -0.25
C LYS A 5 -9.71 3.01 -1.10
N GLN A 6 -8.73 3.75 -0.64
CA GLN A 6 -8.07 4.81 -1.37
C GLN A 6 -6.56 4.61 -1.26
N GLN A 7 -5.88 4.70 -2.38
CA GLN A 7 -4.43 4.75 -2.44
C GLN A 7 -3.99 6.21 -2.55
N LEU A 8 -3.06 6.60 -1.68
CA LEU A 8 -2.43 7.90 -1.62
C LEU A 8 -0.95 7.75 -1.96
N GLU A 9 -0.49 8.44 -2.97
CA GLU A 9 0.92 8.58 -3.29
C GLU A 9 1.36 9.98 -2.86
N LEU A 10 2.33 10.07 -1.94
CA LEU A 10 2.90 11.33 -1.50
C LEU A 10 4.11 11.63 -2.38
N ASP A 11 3.99 12.60 -3.28
CA ASP A 11 5.08 13.05 -4.13
C ASP A 11 5.70 14.33 -3.54
N MET A 12 7.03 14.36 -3.50
CA MET A 12 7.76 15.58 -3.17
C MET A 12 7.97 16.39 -4.45
N GLU A 13 7.14 17.41 -4.69
CA GLU A 13 7.42 18.39 -5.72
C GLU A 13 8.76 19.08 -5.43
N GLN A 14 9.78 18.79 -6.24
CA GLN A 14 10.98 19.59 -6.29
C GLN A 14 10.62 20.98 -6.85
N GLN A 15 10.62 21.98 -6.00
CA GLN A 15 10.65 23.37 -6.48
C GLN A 15 11.97 23.61 -7.20
N THR A 16 11.92 23.70 -8.53
CA THR A 16 13.01 24.17 -9.35
C THR A 16 13.36 25.60 -8.91
N GLY A 17 14.49 25.74 -8.21
CA GLY A 17 15.03 27.06 -7.85
C GLY A 17 15.27 27.34 -6.37
N SER A 18 15.15 26.39 -5.46
CA SER A 18 15.43 26.61 -4.05
C SER A 18 16.93 26.55 -3.75
N LYS A 19 17.41 27.55 -3.02
CA LYS A 19 18.74 27.55 -2.41
C LYS A 19 18.90 26.27 -1.59
N ILE A 20 19.96 25.51 -1.89
CA ILE A 20 20.35 24.27 -1.19
C ILE A 20 20.42 24.55 0.32
N GLY A 21 19.42 24.14 1.07
CA GLY A 21 19.37 24.42 2.52
C GLY A 21 18.58 23.41 3.35
N LYS A 22 17.62 22.70 2.76
CA LYS A 22 16.69 21.86 3.54
C LYS A 22 16.21 20.57 2.83
N ALA A 23 16.78 20.21 1.69
CA ALA A 23 16.36 19.01 0.97
C ALA A 23 17.40 17.90 1.05
N VAL A 24 16.97 16.66 1.17
CA VAL A 24 17.84 15.48 1.03
C VAL A 24 17.99 15.19 -0.46
N HIS A 25 19.23 14.96 -0.89
CA HIS A 25 19.52 14.71 -2.30
C HIS A 25 18.88 13.38 -2.73
N GLN A 26 18.16 13.38 -3.85
CA GLN A 26 17.63 12.17 -4.47
C GLN A 26 18.77 11.19 -4.74
N GLY A 27 18.60 9.89 -4.34
CA GLY A 27 19.65 8.88 -4.44
C GLY A 27 20.60 8.80 -3.23
N SER A 28 20.44 9.65 -2.21
CA SER A 28 21.16 9.47 -0.94
C SER A 28 20.63 8.22 -0.19
N ILE A 29 21.56 7.48 0.44
CA ILE A 29 21.22 6.31 1.28
C ILE A 29 20.26 6.67 2.43
N LEU A 30 20.28 7.93 2.89
CA LEU A 30 19.43 8.41 3.99
C LEU A 30 18.04 8.84 3.53
N SER A 31 17.84 9.09 2.23
CA SER A 31 16.57 9.62 1.72
C SER A 31 15.36 8.73 2.03
N PRO A 32 15.41 7.40 1.83
CA PRO A 32 14.29 6.53 2.15
C PRO A 32 13.96 6.52 3.66
N CYS A 33 15.01 6.50 4.51
CA CYS A 33 14.81 6.52 5.96
C CYS A 33 14.17 7.82 6.44
N LEU A 34 14.60 8.96 5.88
CA LEU A 34 14.04 10.27 6.21
C LEU A 34 12.60 10.40 5.70
N PHE A 35 12.32 9.92 4.50
CA PHE A 35 10.97 9.90 3.97
C PHE A 35 10.03 9.09 4.87
N ASN A 36 10.44 7.88 5.29
CA ASN A 36 9.65 7.06 6.20
C ASN A 36 9.41 7.73 7.56
N LEU A 37 10.40 8.48 8.09
CA LEU A 37 10.22 9.26 9.32
C LEU A 37 9.21 10.41 9.13
N TYR A 38 9.23 11.09 7.98
CA TYR A 38 8.25 12.11 7.65
C TYR A 38 6.85 11.51 7.49
N ALA A 39 6.72 10.41 6.76
CA ALA A 39 5.45 9.73 6.59
C ALA A 39 4.86 9.28 7.94
N GLU A 40 5.71 8.71 8.82
CA GLU A 40 5.29 8.33 10.18
C GLU A 40 4.85 9.53 11.00
N TYR A 41 5.59 10.63 10.96
CA TYR A 41 5.24 11.87 11.65
C TYR A 41 3.88 12.41 11.20
N ILE A 42 3.63 12.48 9.88
CA ILE A 42 2.36 12.92 9.32
C ILE A 42 1.21 12.03 9.81
N MET A 43 1.35 10.73 9.72
CA MET A 43 0.28 9.79 10.06
C MET A 43 -0.05 9.80 11.57
N ARG A 44 0.95 9.95 12.44
CA ARG A 44 0.75 10.11 13.89
C ARG A 44 0.00 11.40 14.20
N ASN A 45 0.43 12.53 13.61
CA ASN A 45 -0.22 13.81 13.86
C ASN A 45 -1.63 13.88 13.26
N ALA A 46 -1.89 13.18 12.17
CA ALA A 46 -3.24 13.00 11.63
C ALA A 46 -4.16 12.14 12.54
N GLY A 47 -3.60 11.53 13.59
CA GLY A 47 -4.38 10.73 14.57
C GLY A 47 -4.93 9.44 13.98
N LEU A 48 -4.28 8.89 12.95
CA LEU A 48 -4.77 7.68 12.27
C LEU A 48 -4.66 6.43 13.16
N GLU A 49 -3.70 6.40 14.09
CA GLU A 49 -3.54 5.28 15.03
C GLU A 49 -4.70 5.21 16.05
N GLU A 50 -5.25 6.37 16.43
CA GLU A 50 -6.35 6.49 17.36
C GLU A 50 -7.73 6.51 16.67
N ALA A 51 -7.75 6.61 15.34
CA ALA A 51 -8.98 6.69 14.58
C ALA A 51 -9.77 5.37 14.69
N GLN A 52 -11.04 5.47 15.04
CA GLN A 52 -11.97 4.33 15.00
C GLN A 52 -12.34 3.95 13.54
N ALA A 53 -12.09 4.86 12.59
CA ALA A 53 -12.23 4.61 11.17
C ALA A 53 -11.27 3.51 10.70
N GLY A 54 -11.69 2.74 9.70
CA GLY A 54 -10.92 1.63 9.15
C GLY A 54 -11.79 0.43 8.89
N ILE A 55 -11.17 -0.64 8.44
CA ILE A 55 -11.83 -1.93 8.22
C ILE A 55 -11.31 -2.98 9.21
N LYS A 56 -12.20 -3.82 9.71
CA LYS A 56 -11.82 -4.90 10.62
C LYS A 56 -11.41 -6.14 9.83
N ILE A 57 -10.13 -6.52 9.93
CA ILE A 57 -9.60 -7.76 9.36
C ILE A 57 -9.05 -8.62 10.49
N ALA A 58 -9.57 -9.83 10.66
CA ALA A 58 -9.16 -10.76 11.72
C ALA A 58 -9.17 -10.12 13.13
N GLY A 59 -10.15 -9.26 13.42
CA GLY A 59 -10.31 -8.60 14.71
C GLY A 59 -9.41 -7.37 14.92
N ARG A 60 -8.55 -7.03 13.96
CA ARG A 60 -7.72 -5.82 13.98
C ARG A 60 -8.33 -4.74 13.09
N ASN A 61 -8.31 -3.50 13.58
CA ASN A 61 -8.71 -2.36 12.76
C ASN A 61 -7.53 -1.94 11.88
N ILE A 62 -7.76 -1.88 10.56
CA ILE A 62 -6.76 -1.47 9.57
C ILE A 62 -7.33 -0.26 8.84
N ASN A 63 -6.63 0.87 8.93
CA ASN A 63 -7.03 2.12 8.29
C ASN A 63 -5.98 2.69 7.34
N ASN A 64 -4.68 2.38 7.54
CA ASN A 64 -3.59 2.97 6.76
C ASN A 64 -2.43 2.02 6.49
N PRO A 65 -2.61 0.93 5.72
CA PRO A 65 -1.46 0.13 5.27
C PRO A 65 -0.50 1.00 4.45
N ARG A 66 0.79 0.90 4.76
CA ARG A 66 1.86 1.69 4.13
C ARG A 66 3.01 0.81 3.70
N HIS A 67 3.60 1.15 2.58
CA HIS A 67 4.83 0.53 2.12
C HIS A 67 5.61 1.55 1.28
N GLU A 68 6.82 1.88 1.72
CA GLU A 68 7.65 2.91 1.09
C GLU A 68 6.89 4.24 0.95
N ASP A 69 6.69 4.72 -0.27
CA ASP A 69 5.93 5.92 -0.64
C ASP A 69 4.44 5.65 -0.90
N ASP A 70 4.04 4.39 -1.00
CA ASP A 70 2.65 4.01 -1.20
C ASP A 70 1.87 3.97 0.13
N THR A 71 0.84 4.79 0.23
CA THR A 71 -0.06 4.81 1.39
C THR A 71 -1.48 4.53 0.96
N THR A 72 -2.14 3.62 1.64
CA THR A 72 -3.56 3.31 1.41
C THR A 72 -4.38 3.70 2.63
N LEU A 73 -5.38 4.54 2.45
CA LEU A 73 -6.39 4.83 3.48
C LEU A 73 -7.60 3.92 3.27
N MET A 74 -8.13 3.41 4.38
CA MET A 74 -9.29 2.50 4.36
C MET A 74 -10.33 2.96 5.37
N ALA A 75 -11.59 2.93 4.96
CA ALA A 75 -12.71 3.17 5.85
C ALA A 75 -13.94 2.37 5.40
N GLU A 76 -14.90 2.17 6.31
CA GLU A 76 -16.18 1.54 5.97
C GLU A 76 -17.13 2.53 5.29
N ARG A 77 -16.97 3.83 5.55
CA ARG A 77 -17.81 4.91 5.03
C ARG A 77 -17.00 5.95 4.28
N GLU A 78 -17.65 6.60 3.34
CA GLU A 78 -17.05 7.65 2.51
C GLU A 78 -16.64 8.87 3.34
N GLU A 79 -17.52 9.31 4.24
CA GLU A 79 -17.28 10.48 5.10
C GLU A 79 -16.09 10.26 6.05
N GLU A 80 -15.92 9.01 6.51
CA GLU A 80 -14.77 8.61 7.33
C GLU A 80 -13.48 8.65 6.53
N LEU A 81 -13.52 8.15 5.28
CA LEU A 81 -12.37 8.16 4.39
C LEU A 81 -11.95 9.59 4.03
N GLU A 82 -12.93 10.44 3.71
CA GLU A 82 -12.71 11.86 3.45
C GLU A 82 -12.08 12.56 4.66
N SER A 83 -12.62 12.32 5.86
CA SER A 83 -12.06 12.87 7.09
C SER A 83 -10.61 12.44 7.33
N LEU A 84 -10.29 11.16 7.10
CA LEU A 84 -8.91 10.66 7.22
C LEU A 84 -7.99 11.33 6.21
N LEU A 85 -8.43 11.44 4.96
CA LEU A 85 -7.67 12.06 3.90
C LEU A 85 -7.37 13.53 4.18
N MET A 86 -8.39 14.30 4.61
CA MET A 86 -8.21 15.72 4.90
C MET A 86 -7.22 15.95 6.05
N LYS A 87 -7.23 15.10 7.08
CA LYS A 87 -6.23 15.15 8.16
C LYS A 87 -4.82 14.87 7.65
N VAL A 88 -4.65 13.82 6.84
CA VAL A 88 -3.34 13.49 6.25
C VAL A 88 -2.84 14.63 5.37
N LYS A 89 -3.72 15.20 4.55
CA LYS A 89 -3.39 16.34 3.69
C LYS A 89 -2.94 17.54 4.51
N GLU A 90 -3.70 17.91 5.52
CA GLU A 90 -3.36 19.05 6.41
C GLU A 90 -1.99 18.86 7.08
N GLU A 91 -1.72 17.69 7.63
CA GLU A 91 -0.43 17.39 8.26
C GLU A 91 0.73 17.33 7.25
N SER A 92 0.46 16.85 6.03
CA SER A 92 1.45 16.84 4.93
C SER A 92 1.84 18.25 4.51
N GLU A 93 0.86 19.15 4.38
CA GLU A 93 1.10 20.54 4.00
C GLU A 93 1.95 21.30 5.04
N LYS A 94 1.80 21.00 6.34
CA LYS A 94 2.64 21.58 7.42
C LYS A 94 4.13 21.28 7.25
N VAL A 95 4.46 20.15 6.63
CA VAL A 95 5.85 19.75 6.33
C VAL A 95 6.25 19.98 4.87
N SER A 96 5.46 20.77 4.13
CA SER A 96 5.71 21.11 2.72
C SER A 96 5.64 19.92 1.76
N LEU A 97 4.93 18.86 2.12
CA LEU A 97 4.56 17.77 1.24
C LEU A 97 3.15 17.99 0.72
N LYS A 98 2.96 17.81 -0.57
CA LYS A 98 1.64 17.92 -1.21
C LYS A 98 1.15 16.56 -1.66
N LEU A 99 -0.14 16.36 -1.49
CA LEU A 99 -0.83 15.20 -2.02
C LEU A 99 -0.86 15.26 -3.55
N ASN A 100 -0.39 14.21 -4.22
CA ASN A 100 -0.47 14.11 -5.67
C ASN A 100 -1.85 13.55 -6.07
N ILE A 101 -2.79 14.46 -6.34
CA ILE A 101 -4.17 14.10 -6.68
C ILE A 101 -4.23 13.27 -7.97
N GLN A 102 -3.36 13.56 -8.95
CA GLN A 102 -3.35 12.84 -10.23
C GLN A 102 -2.93 11.38 -10.11
N LYS A 103 -2.07 11.06 -9.12
CA LYS A 103 -1.66 9.69 -8.84
C LYS A 103 -2.56 9.01 -7.80
N THR A 104 -3.34 9.78 -7.05
CA THR A 104 -4.28 9.26 -6.08
C THR A 104 -5.42 8.54 -6.77
N LYS A 105 -5.75 7.34 -6.30
CA LYS A 105 -6.83 6.52 -6.84
C LYS A 105 -7.85 6.19 -5.75
N PHE A 106 -9.10 6.22 -6.14
CA PHE A 106 -10.21 5.88 -5.27
C PHE A 106 -10.88 4.57 -5.71
N MET A 107 -11.13 3.69 -4.76
CA MET A 107 -11.86 2.45 -5.02
C MET A 107 -12.95 2.25 -3.98
N ALA A 108 -14.15 1.89 -4.42
CA ALA A 108 -15.28 1.55 -3.57
C ALA A 108 -15.92 0.24 -4.01
N SER A 109 -16.45 -0.52 -3.06
CA SER A 109 -17.21 -1.74 -3.34
C SER A 109 -18.64 -1.47 -3.83
N SER A 110 -19.12 -0.24 -3.73
CA SER A 110 -20.41 0.23 -4.28
C SER A 110 -20.17 1.22 -5.40
N PRO A 111 -21.07 1.32 -6.38
CA PRO A 111 -20.95 2.29 -7.46
C PRO A 111 -20.87 3.72 -6.91
N ILE A 112 -19.77 4.39 -7.14
CA ILE A 112 -19.58 5.82 -6.88
C ILE A 112 -19.28 6.48 -8.21
N THR A 113 -20.01 7.53 -8.55
CA THR A 113 -19.92 8.20 -9.85
C THR A 113 -18.73 9.13 -9.98
N SER A 114 -18.33 9.79 -8.89
CA SER A 114 -17.16 10.67 -8.86
C SER A 114 -16.75 10.94 -7.42
N TRP A 115 -15.46 11.16 -7.21
CA TRP A 115 -14.91 11.62 -5.95
C TRP A 115 -13.95 12.78 -6.20
N GLN A 116 -13.98 13.80 -5.32
CA GLN A 116 -13.20 15.01 -5.52
C GLN A 116 -12.38 15.35 -4.29
N ILE A 117 -11.19 15.87 -4.52
CA ILE A 117 -10.31 16.46 -3.50
C ILE A 117 -10.01 17.88 -3.96
N ASP A 118 -10.34 18.88 -3.14
CA ASP A 118 -10.15 20.31 -3.47
C ASP A 118 -10.78 20.75 -4.82
N GLY A 119 -11.86 20.12 -5.22
CA GLY A 119 -12.51 20.37 -6.52
C GLY A 119 -11.86 19.67 -7.71
N GLU A 120 -10.77 18.93 -7.51
CA GLU A 120 -10.17 18.07 -8.54
C GLU A 120 -10.75 16.66 -8.45
N THR A 121 -11.10 16.10 -9.61
CA THR A 121 -11.67 14.75 -9.69
C THR A 121 -10.56 13.71 -9.52
N VAL A 122 -10.76 12.78 -8.59
CA VAL A 122 -9.86 11.63 -8.38
C VAL A 122 -10.28 10.47 -9.27
N GLU A 123 -9.30 9.77 -9.85
CA GLU A 123 -9.54 8.58 -10.66
C GLU A 123 -10.22 7.49 -9.82
N THR A 124 -11.40 7.05 -10.26
CA THR A 124 -12.09 5.91 -9.65
C THR A 124 -11.72 4.64 -10.39
N VAL A 125 -11.21 3.65 -9.67
CA VAL A 125 -10.73 2.39 -10.24
C VAL A 125 -11.51 1.19 -9.69
N ALA A 126 -11.65 0.16 -10.52
CA ALA A 126 -12.25 -1.12 -10.11
C ALA A 126 -11.25 -2.05 -9.43
N ASP A 127 -9.97 -1.85 -9.68
CA ASP A 127 -8.88 -2.59 -9.06
C ASP A 127 -7.60 -1.74 -9.01
N PHE A 128 -6.68 -2.11 -8.12
CA PHE A 128 -5.33 -1.55 -8.07
C PHE A 128 -4.34 -2.59 -7.54
N ILE A 129 -3.05 -2.35 -7.76
CA ILE A 129 -1.98 -3.20 -7.26
C ILE A 129 -1.40 -2.56 -6.00
N PHE A 130 -1.38 -3.30 -4.91
CA PHE A 130 -0.73 -2.93 -3.65
C PHE A 130 0.16 -4.09 -3.20
N LEU A 131 1.45 -3.82 -3.00
CA LEU A 131 2.45 -4.83 -2.62
C LEU A 131 2.43 -6.06 -3.58
N ASP A 132 2.46 -5.81 -4.87
CA ASP A 132 2.39 -6.83 -5.94
C ASP A 132 1.10 -7.71 -5.91
N SER A 133 0.12 -7.35 -5.07
CA SER A 133 -1.17 -8.04 -5.00
C SER A 133 -2.27 -7.20 -5.62
N LYS A 134 -3.04 -7.80 -6.51
CA LYS A 134 -4.21 -7.16 -7.12
C LYS A 134 -5.38 -7.16 -6.13
N ILE A 135 -5.84 -5.96 -5.82
CA ILE A 135 -7.01 -5.75 -4.96
C ILE A 135 -8.15 -5.26 -5.85
N THR A 136 -9.31 -5.89 -5.74
CA THR A 136 -10.50 -5.59 -6.55
C THR A 136 -11.63 -5.03 -5.69
N ALA A 137 -12.45 -4.16 -6.28
CA ALA A 137 -13.57 -3.52 -5.60
C ALA A 137 -14.65 -4.51 -5.14
N ASP A 138 -14.85 -5.59 -5.88
CA ASP A 138 -15.78 -6.67 -5.57
C ASP A 138 -15.24 -7.67 -4.53
N GLY A 139 -13.95 -7.55 -4.18
CA GLY A 139 -13.27 -8.44 -3.23
C GLY A 139 -12.93 -9.82 -3.81
N ASP A 140 -13.00 -10.01 -5.13
CA ASP A 140 -12.61 -11.27 -5.77
C ASP A 140 -11.08 -11.45 -5.75
N SER A 141 -10.63 -12.38 -4.93
CA SER A 141 -9.22 -12.78 -4.81
C SER A 141 -8.83 -13.94 -5.72
N SER A 142 -9.73 -14.45 -6.56
CA SER A 142 -9.51 -15.64 -7.40
C SER A 142 -8.29 -15.49 -8.31
N HIS A 143 -8.04 -14.28 -8.83
CA HIS A 143 -6.88 -14.00 -9.66
C HIS A 143 -5.57 -14.16 -8.88
N GLU A 144 -5.49 -13.56 -7.69
CA GLU A 144 -4.30 -13.64 -6.84
C GLU A 144 -4.03 -15.07 -6.36
N ILE A 145 -5.08 -15.79 -5.97
CA ILE A 145 -4.95 -17.22 -5.60
C ILE A 145 -4.36 -18.01 -6.77
N LYS A 146 -4.88 -17.84 -7.98
CA LYS A 146 -4.35 -18.51 -9.18
C LYS A 146 -2.91 -18.13 -9.47
N LYS A 147 -2.55 -16.84 -9.37
CA LYS A 147 -1.18 -16.33 -9.53
C LYS A 147 -0.23 -17.01 -8.55
N HIS A 148 -0.56 -17.02 -7.26
CA HIS A 148 0.28 -17.65 -6.23
C HIS A 148 0.40 -19.16 -6.40
N LEU A 149 -0.67 -19.86 -6.79
CA LEU A 149 -0.61 -21.28 -7.10
C LEU A 149 0.30 -21.58 -8.29
N LEU A 150 0.27 -20.76 -9.34
CA LEU A 150 1.15 -20.90 -10.49
C LEU A 150 2.61 -20.64 -10.13
N LEU A 151 2.89 -19.61 -9.32
CA LEU A 151 4.22 -19.32 -8.81
C LEU A 151 4.75 -20.48 -7.96
N GLY A 152 3.97 -20.98 -7.02
CA GLY A 152 4.32 -22.15 -6.20
C GLY A 152 4.62 -23.37 -7.05
N ARG A 153 3.79 -23.67 -8.07
CA ARG A 153 4.02 -24.77 -9.00
C ARG A 153 5.33 -24.58 -9.77
N LYS A 154 5.63 -23.37 -10.25
CA LYS A 154 6.88 -23.06 -10.96
C LYS A 154 8.10 -23.31 -10.06
N VAL A 155 8.04 -22.84 -8.80
CA VAL A 155 9.11 -23.07 -7.82
C VAL A 155 9.28 -24.56 -7.55
N MET A 156 8.21 -25.32 -7.33
CA MET A 156 8.28 -26.77 -7.14
C MET A 156 8.90 -27.49 -8.34
N THR A 157 8.57 -27.06 -9.56
CA THR A 157 9.18 -27.62 -10.79
C THR A 157 10.67 -27.33 -10.85
N ASN A 158 11.10 -26.13 -10.47
CA ASN A 158 12.52 -25.77 -10.42
C ASN A 158 13.30 -26.56 -9.37
N LEU A 159 12.64 -26.95 -8.27
CA LEU A 159 13.21 -27.75 -7.21
C LEU A 159 13.20 -29.26 -7.50
N ASP A 160 12.59 -29.72 -8.60
CA ASP A 160 12.35 -31.14 -8.89
C ASP A 160 13.63 -32.00 -8.79
N ASN A 161 14.75 -31.53 -9.37
CA ASN A 161 16.03 -32.23 -9.31
C ASN A 161 16.55 -32.37 -7.88
N ILE A 162 16.41 -31.32 -7.05
CA ILE A 162 16.81 -31.32 -5.65
C ILE A 162 15.92 -32.26 -4.84
N LEU A 163 14.61 -32.19 -5.09
CA LEU A 163 13.64 -33.02 -4.37
C LEU A 163 13.76 -34.51 -4.69
N LYS A 164 14.19 -34.85 -5.92
CA LYS A 164 14.44 -36.24 -6.35
C LYS A 164 15.82 -36.77 -5.97
N SER A 165 16.79 -35.90 -5.63
CA SER A 165 18.13 -36.32 -5.24
C SER A 165 18.08 -37.22 -3.97
N ARG A 166 18.85 -38.30 -3.97
CA ARG A 166 19.02 -39.19 -2.81
C ARG A 166 20.06 -38.69 -1.82
N ASP A 167 20.94 -37.78 -2.24
CA ASP A 167 22.01 -37.24 -1.43
C ASP A 167 21.54 -36.12 -0.44
N ILE A 168 20.32 -35.62 -0.66
CA ILE A 168 19.74 -34.56 0.16
C ILE A 168 18.72 -35.14 1.11
N THR A 169 18.90 -34.85 2.40
CA THR A 169 18.04 -35.38 3.47
C THR A 169 16.61 -34.83 3.39
N LEU A 170 15.65 -35.58 3.86
CA LEU A 170 14.24 -35.16 3.90
C LEU A 170 14.03 -33.85 4.69
N PRO A 171 14.64 -33.65 5.86
CA PRO A 171 14.52 -32.36 6.59
C PRO A 171 14.98 -31.17 5.76
N THR A 172 16.09 -31.29 5.03
CA THR A 172 16.62 -30.24 4.15
C THR A 172 15.65 -29.93 3.02
N LYS A 173 15.07 -30.95 2.38
CA LYS A 173 14.05 -30.78 1.33
C LYS A 173 12.80 -30.04 1.86
N VAL A 174 12.31 -30.43 3.03
CA VAL A 174 11.18 -29.77 3.69
C VAL A 174 11.49 -28.31 4.01
N HIS A 175 12.69 -28.02 4.50
CA HIS A 175 13.13 -26.66 4.79
C HIS A 175 13.16 -25.79 3.52
N LEU A 176 13.71 -26.31 2.41
CA LEU A 176 13.74 -25.62 1.13
C LEU A 176 12.33 -25.31 0.61
N VAL A 177 11.43 -26.29 0.65
CA VAL A 177 10.04 -26.07 0.21
C VAL A 177 9.37 -25.02 1.07
N LYS A 178 9.52 -25.08 2.40
CA LYS A 178 8.97 -24.05 3.30
C LYS A 178 9.51 -22.65 3.00
N ALA A 179 10.81 -22.53 2.78
CA ALA A 179 11.44 -21.25 2.53
C ALA A 179 11.14 -20.66 1.14
N MET A 180 10.83 -21.47 0.15
CA MET A 180 10.69 -21.01 -1.25
C MET A 180 9.25 -21.00 -1.78
N VAL A 181 8.35 -21.75 -1.15
CA VAL A 181 6.95 -21.89 -1.61
C VAL A 181 5.97 -21.21 -0.64
N PHE A 182 6.29 -21.18 0.65
CA PHE A 182 5.40 -20.67 1.70
C PHE A 182 5.96 -19.41 2.38
N GLN A 183 6.52 -18.51 1.59
CA GLN A 183 6.91 -17.17 2.05
C GLN A 183 5.71 -16.25 2.19
#